data_8922f06b287381dda998bb18d29dda7f
#
_entry.id   8922f06b287381dda998bb18d29dda7f
#
_cell.length_a   1.000
_cell.length_b   1.000
_cell.length_c   1.000
_cell.angle_alpha   90.00
_cell.angle_beta   90.00
_cell.angle_gamma   90.00
#
_symmetry.space_group_name_H-M   'P 1'
#
loop_
_entity.id
_entity.type
_entity.pdbx_description
1 polymer ?
#
loop_
_entity_poly.entity_id
_entity_poly.type
_entity_poly.pdbx_seq_one_letter_code
_entity_poly.pdbx_strand_id
1 'polypeptide(L)'
;GVRDYIHVVDLAKGHVKALKKLAPGSGVSIYNLGTGIGYSVLDVLHAYEKACGKTLPYEIKPRRAGDIATCYCDATKAKEELGWVAEKGIDEMCADSWRWQSMNPDGYRAE
;
A
#
# COMPACT_ATOMS: atom_id res chain seq x y z
N GLY A 1 -10.11 -7.05 9.95
CA GLY A 1 -9.92 -7.29 8.53
C GLY A 1 -8.43 -7.29 8.16
N VAL A 2 -8.10 -8.14 7.19
CA VAL A 2 -6.73 -8.29 6.70
C VAL A 2 -6.67 -7.79 5.26
N ARG A 3 -5.69 -6.92 4.97
CA ARG A 3 -5.49 -6.34 3.64
C ARG A 3 -4.00 -6.34 3.28
N ASP A 4 -3.74 -6.24 2.00
CA ASP A 4 -2.40 -6.03 1.47
C ASP A 4 -2.17 -4.53 1.32
N TYR A 5 -1.35 -3.98 2.20
CA TYR A 5 -0.95 -2.57 2.15
C TYR A 5 0.30 -2.43 1.30
N ILE A 6 0.33 -1.44 0.43
CA ILE A 6 1.45 -1.18 -0.47
C ILE A 6 1.99 0.24 -0.25
N HIS A 7 3.30 0.38 -0.29
CA HIS A 7 3.93 1.70 -0.24
C HIS A 7 3.66 2.46 -1.54
N VAL A 8 3.33 3.75 -1.44
CA VAL A 8 3.00 4.57 -2.61
C VAL A 8 4.14 4.63 -3.63
N VAL A 9 5.39 4.58 -3.19
CA VAL A 9 6.55 4.56 -4.09
C VAL A 9 6.60 3.25 -4.88
N ASP A 10 6.34 2.11 -4.23
CA ASP A 10 6.25 0.82 -4.92
C ASP A 10 5.13 0.81 -5.96
N LEU A 11 3.98 1.38 -5.58
CA LEU A 11 2.84 1.52 -6.49
C LEU A 11 3.19 2.38 -7.70
N ALA A 12 3.84 3.52 -7.48
CA ALA A 12 4.28 4.41 -8.55
C ALA A 12 5.28 3.73 -9.49
N LYS A 13 6.23 2.98 -8.95
CA LYS A 13 7.17 2.20 -9.75
C LYS A 13 6.48 1.14 -10.61
N GLY A 14 5.44 0.51 -10.08
CA GLY A 14 4.61 -0.43 -10.84
C GLY A 14 3.94 0.24 -12.03
N HIS A 15 3.42 1.44 -11.85
CA HIS A 15 2.83 2.22 -12.94
C HIS A 15 3.85 2.55 -14.02
N VAL A 16 5.04 3.00 -13.64
CA VAL A 16 6.11 3.32 -14.60
C VAL A 16 6.52 2.08 -15.41
N LYS A 17 6.66 0.94 -14.75
CA LYS A 17 6.99 -0.31 -15.44
C LYS A 17 5.87 -0.77 -16.39
N ALA A 18 4.62 -0.60 -16.00
CA ALA A 18 3.48 -0.90 -16.86
C ALA A 18 3.46 -0.02 -18.10
N LEU A 19 3.76 1.27 -17.96
CA LEU A 19 3.86 2.20 -19.10
C LEU A 19 4.88 1.75 -20.13
N LYS A 20 5.99 1.17 -19.72
CA LYS A 20 7.04 0.65 -20.62
C LYS A 20 6.58 -0.56 -21.45
N LYS A 21 5.53 -1.24 -21.02
CA LYS A 21 4.92 -2.37 -21.74
C LYS A 21 3.85 -1.95 -22.73
N LEU A 22 3.37 -0.71 -22.65
CA LEU A 22 2.34 -0.23 -23.55
C LEU A 22 2.90 0.02 -24.94
N ALA A 23 2.17 -0.46 -25.95
CA ALA A 23 2.47 -0.21 -27.35
C ALA A 23 1.16 0.04 -28.10
N PRO A 24 1.18 0.80 -29.21
CA PRO A 24 -0.01 0.96 -30.05
C PRO A 24 -0.58 -0.40 -30.46
N GLY A 25 -1.88 -0.59 -30.22
CA GLY A 25 -2.57 -1.84 -30.57
C GLY A 25 -2.36 -3.01 -29.60
N SER A 26 -1.68 -2.81 -28.47
CA SER A 26 -1.45 -3.89 -27.49
C SER A 26 -2.72 -4.30 -26.72
N GLY A 27 -3.81 -3.55 -26.82
CA GLY A 27 -5.06 -3.83 -26.12
C GLY A 27 -4.99 -3.51 -24.63
N VAL A 28 -5.76 -4.26 -23.82
CA VAL A 28 -5.84 -4.08 -22.37
C VAL A 28 -5.00 -5.14 -21.67
N SER A 29 -4.18 -4.71 -20.73
CA SER A 29 -3.43 -5.59 -19.84
C SER A 29 -3.80 -5.27 -18.39
N ILE A 30 -3.99 -6.29 -17.57
CA ILE A 30 -4.40 -6.16 -16.18
C ILE A 30 -3.30 -6.73 -15.28
N TYR A 31 -2.87 -5.96 -14.29
CA TYR A 31 -1.87 -6.36 -13.31
C TYR A 31 -2.33 -6.03 -11.91
N ASN A 32 -2.20 -6.98 -11.00
CA ASN A 32 -2.36 -6.73 -9.58
C ASN A 32 -1.02 -6.30 -9.00
N LEU A 33 -1.03 -5.22 -8.21
CA LEU A 33 0.16 -4.70 -7.54
C LEU A 33 -0.06 -4.78 -6.03
N GLY A 34 0.82 -5.47 -5.35
CA GLY A 34 0.78 -5.64 -3.91
C GLY A 34 2.03 -6.34 -3.40
N THR A 35 2.10 -6.54 -2.09
CA THR A 35 3.25 -7.19 -1.44
C THR A 35 3.10 -8.71 -1.39
N GLY A 36 1.88 -9.22 -1.51
CA GLY A 36 1.56 -10.63 -1.27
C GLY A 36 1.44 -10.97 0.22
N ILE A 37 1.51 -10.00 1.09
CA ILE A 37 1.44 -10.16 2.54
C ILE A 37 0.20 -9.45 3.07
N GLY A 38 -0.63 -10.18 3.84
CA GLY A 38 -1.79 -9.60 4.50
C GLY A 38 -1.44 -9.08 5.89
N TYR A 39 -1.91 -7.88 6.21
CA TYR A 39 -1.81 -7.29 7.55
C TYR A 39 -3.19 -6.95 8.07
N SER A 40 -3.42 -7.17 9.36
CA SER A 40 -4.63 -6.69 10.02
C SER A 40 -4.55 -5.18 10.27
N VAL A 41 -5.71 -4.57 10.54
CA VAL A 41 -5.74 -3.16 10.93
C VAL A 41 -4.93 -2.94 12.22
N LEU A 42 -4.98 -3.88 13.16
CA LEU A 42 -4.19 -3.80 14.38
C LEU A 42 -2.69 -3.91 14.12
N ASP A 43 -2.26 -4.71 13.15
CA ASP A 43 -0.86 -4.76 12.73
C ASP A 43 -0.39 -3.40 12.21
N VAL A 44 -1.21 -2.74 11.41
CA VAL A 44 -0.93 -1.39 10.88
C VAL A 44 -0.89 -0.37 12.02
N LEU A 45 -1.85 -0.46 12.96
CA LEU A 45 -1.88 0.40 14.15
C LEU A 45 -0.58 0.28 14.93
N HIS A 46 -0.13 -0.94 15.23
CA HIS A 46 1.09 -1.18 16.00
C HIS A 46 2.34 -0.69 15.25
N ALA A 47 2.40 -0.90 13.93
CA ALA A 47 3.50 -0.39 13.12
C ALA A 47 3.53 1.13 13.10
N TYR A 48 2.37 1.77 13.08
CA TYR A 48 2.26 3.23 13.13
C TYR A 48 2.63 3.78 14.50
N GLU A 49 2.22 3.12 15.58
CA GLU A 49 2.64 3.47 16.95
C GLU A 49 4.16 3.43 17.10
N LYS A 50 4.79 2.41 16.52
CA LYS A 50 6.25 2.29 16.49
C LYS A 50 6.90 3.43 15.72
N ALA A 51 6.31 3.83 14.59
CA ALA A 51 6.82 4.91 13.75
C ALA A 51 6.73 6.27 14.43
N CYS A 52 5.62 6.56 15.12
CA CYS A 52 5.41 7.86 15.76
C CYS A 52 5.86 7.91 17.23
N GLY A 53 6.20 6.77 17.83
CA GLY A 53 6.63 6.67 19.23
C GLY A 53 5.53 6.95 20.25
N LYS A 54 4.26 6.82 19.88
CA LYS A 54 3.10 7.13 20.71
C LYS A 54 2.12 5.96 20.70
N THR A 55 1.38 5.81 21.80
CA THR A 55 0.22 4.93 21.84
C THR A 55 -0.96 5.62 21.16
N LEU A 56 -1.58 4.96 20.19
CA LEU A 56 -2.69 5.50 19.44
C LEU A 56 -4.02 4.92 19.93
N PRO A 57 -5.03 5.77 20.21
CA PRO A 57 -6.35 5.28 20.58
C PRO A 57 -7.06 4.65 19.39
N TYR A 58 -7.83 3.60 19.65
CA TYR A 58 -8.66 2.98 18.62
C TYR A 58 -9.95 2.45 19.23
N GLU A 59 -10.92 2.18 18.35
CA GLU A 59 -12.21 1.63 18.74
C GLU A 59 -12.60 0.52 17.77
N ILE A 60 -13.04 -0.61 18.32
CA ILE A 60 -13.52 -1.73 17.51
C ILE A 60 -14.97 -1.44 17.12
N LYS A 61 -15.21 -1.39 15.81
CA LYS A 61 -16.51 -1.14 15.22
C LYS A 61 -17.07 -2.40 14.55
N PRO A 62 -18.39 -2.51 14.39
CA PRO A 62 -18.98 -3.58 13.60
C PRO A 62 -18.46 -3.59 12.17
N ARG A 63 -18.48 -4.78 11.55
CA ARG A 63 -18.10 -4.95 10.16
C ARG A 63 -19.05 -4.18 9.26
N ARG A 64 -18.51 -3.50 8.26
CA ARG A 64 -19.31 -2.84 7.23
C ARG A 64 -19.88 -3.87 6.26
N ALA A 65 -21.04 -3.56 5.67
CA ALA A 65 -21.63 -4.40 4.63
C ALA A 65 -20.65 -4.54 3.45
N GLY A 66 -20.47 -5.76 2.97
CA GLY A 66 -19.59 -6.05 1.85
C GLY A 66 -18.10 -6.23 2.19
N ASP A 67 -17.69 -5.97 3.44
CA ASP A 67 -16.30 -6.18 3.85
C ASP A 67 -15.99 -7.69 3.92
N ILE A 68 -14.92 -8.10 3.24
CA ILE A 68 -14.37 -9.44 3.35
C ILE A 68 -13.34 -9.51 4.47
N ALA A 69 -13.23 -10.66 5.12
CA ALA A 69 -12.36 -10.84 6.27
C ALA A 69 -10.88 -10.69 5.90
N THR A 70 -10.46 -11.29 4.79
CA THR A 70 -9.07 -11.30 4.34
C THR A 70 -9.01 -11.10 2.84
N CYS A 71 -8.15 -10.17 2.42
CA CYS A 71 -7.86 -9.93 1.01
C CYS A 71 -6.41 -9.48 0.88
N TYR A 72 -5.65 -10.20 0.07
CA TYR A 72 -4.28 -9.81 -0.28
C TYR A 72 -3.96 -10.22 -1.72
N CYS A 73 -2.91 -9.63 -2.24
CA CYS A 73 -2.57 -9.67 -3.66
C CYS A 73 -1.76 -10.90 -4.02
N ASP A 74 -1.99 -11.41 -5.22
CA ASP A 74 -1.02 -12.24 -5.95
C ASP A 74 -0.45 -11.40 -7.08
N ALA A 75 0.78 -10.94 -6.93
CA ALA A 75 1.46 -10.08 -7.89
C ALA A 75 2.41 -10.85 -8.81
N THR A 76 2.24 -12.16 -8.95
CA THR A 76 3.11 -13.02 -9.76
C THR A 76 3.19 -12.54 -11.21
N LYS A 77 2.07 -12.18 -11.81
CA LYS A 77 2.04 -11.68 -13.20
C LYS A 77 2.86 -10.42 -13.39
N ALA A 78 2.76 -9.47 -12.44
CA ALA A 78 3.55 -8.23 -12.47
C ALA A 78 5.05 -8.52 -12.35
N LYS A 79 5.43 -9.48 -11.49
CA LYS A 79 6.81 -9.91 -11.36
C LYS A 79 7.35 -10.52 -12.66
N GLU A 80 6.61 -11.42 -13.26
CA GLU A 80 7.05 -12.16 -14.46
C GLU A 80 7.05 -11.29 -15.71
N GLU A 81 6.03 -10.46 -15.91
CA GLU A 81 5.87 -9.67 -17.13
C GLU A 81 6.46 -8.26 -17.05
N LEU A 82 6.44 -7.62 -15.89
CA LEU A 82 6.96 -6.27 -15.69
C LEU A 82 8.31 -6.24 -14.97
N GLY A 83 8.71 -7.32 -14.35
CA GLY A 83 9.88 -7.34 -13.47
C GLY A 83 9.65 -6.49 -12.21
N TRP A 84 8.40 -6.31 -11.80
CA TRP A 84 8.05 -5.49 -10.65
C TRP A 84 7.81 -6.34 -9.41
N VAL A 85 8.40 -5.92 -8.29
CA VAL A 85 8.19 -6.50 -6.96
C VAL A 85 8.11 -5.36 -5.97
N ALA A 86 7.20 -5.47 -4.99
CA ALA A 86 7.16 -4.53 -3.87
C ALA A 86 8.42 -4.71 -3.00
N GLU A 87 9.09 -3.62 -2.70
CA GLU A 87 10.38 -3.64 -1.98
C GLU A 87 10.26 -3.11 -0.55
N LYS A 88 9.20 -2.36 -0.24
CA LYS A 88 9.02 -1.68 1.05
C LYS A 88 7.98 -2.38 1.90
N GLY A 89 8.31 -2.60 3.17
CA GLY A 89 7.43 -3.25 4.14
C GLY A 89 6.56 -2.26 4.91
N ILE A 90 5.77 -2.81 5.84
CA ILE A 90 4.81 -2.03 6.64
C ILE A 90 5.51 -1.00 7.54
N ASP A 91 6.67 -1.30 8.08
CA ASP A 91 7.41 -0.37 8.92
C ASP A 91 7.85 0.87 8.14
N GLU A 92 8.34 0.68 6.90
CA GLU A 92 8.70 1.80 6.03
C GLU A 92 7.48 2.61 5.60
N MET A 93 6.36 1.94 5.30
CA MET A 93 5.10 2.62 4.95
C MET A 93 4.67 3.56 6.07
N CYS A 94 4.65 3.08 7.30
CA CYS A 94 4.23 3.85 8.45
C CYS A 94 5.24 4.95 8.80
N ALA A 95 6.53 4.67 8.75
CA ALA A 95 7.57 5.66 9.01
C ALA A 95 7.52 6.81 8.01
N ASP A 96 7.39 6.50 6.72
CA ASP A 96 7.33 7.52 5.67
C ASP A 96 6.02 8.32 5.73
N SER A 97 4.90 7.67 6.00
CA SER A 97 3.61 8.32 6.18
C SER A 97 3.63 9.29 7.36
N TRP A 98 4.16 8.87 8.50
CA TRP A 98 4.27 9.73 9.68
C TRP A 98 5.22 10.89 9.46
N ARG A 99 6.35 10.65 8.81
CA ARG A 99 7.30 11.72 8.46
C ARG A 99 6.62 12.82 7.64
N TRP A 100 5.87 12.43 6.61
CA TRP A 100 5.14 13.40 5.79
C TRP A 100 4.09 14.15 6.61
N GLN A 101 3.27 13.42 7.38
CA GLN A 101 2.18 14.01 8.16
C GLN A 101 2.71 14.96 9.24
N SER A 102 3.82 14.62 9.90
CA SER A 102 4.41 15.46 10.93
C SER A 102 5.01 16.76 10.37
N MET A 103 5.49 16.72 9.13
CA MET A 103 6.03 17.89 8.42
C MET A 103 4.93 18.70 7.71
N ASN A 104 3.78 18.12 7.48
CA ASN A 104 2.67 18.73 6.75
C ASN A 104 1.34 18.54 7.51
N PRO A 105 1.21 19.07 8.74
CA PRO A 105 0.05 18.78 9.58
C PRO A 105 -1.28 19.26 8.98
N ASP A 106 -1.24 20.27 8.13
CA ASP A 106 -2.41 20.79 7.42
C ASP A 106 -2.52 20.28 5.97
N GLY A 107 -1.71 19.28 5.61
CA GLY A 107 -1.69 18.70 4.29
C GLY A 107 -0.87 19.50 3.29
N TYR A 108 -1.04 19.19 2.01
CA TYR A 108 -0.34 19.86 0.92
C TYR A 108 -0.91 21.27 0.71
N ARG A 109 -0.03 22.27 0.62
CA ARG A 109 -0.39 23.63 0.26
C ARG A 109 0.31 24.01 -1.05
N ALA A 110 -0.48 24.29 -2.06
CA ALA A 110 0.02 24.90 -3.30
C ALA A 110 0.12 26.42 -3.09
N GLU A 111 1.30 26.96 -3.32
CA GLU A 111 1.51 28.41 -3.32
C GLU A 111 1.37 28.96 -4.74
#